data_872b44b8f55bbd6ad07c45a8bd429112
#
_entry.id   872b44b8f55bbd6ad07c45a8bd429112
#
_cell.length_a   1.000
_cell.length_b   1.000
_cell.length_c   1.000
_cell.angle_alpha   90.00
_cell.angle_beta   90.00
_cell.angle_gamma   90.00
#
_symmetry.space_group_name_H-M   'P 1'
#
loop_
_entity.id
_entity.type
_entity.pdbx_description
1 polymer ?
#
loop_
_entity_poly.entity_id
_entity_poly.type
_entity_poly.pdbx_seq_one_letter_code
_entity_poly.pdbx_strand_id
1 'polypeptide(L)'
;MKIVDEIINKYQTNNDLYIGEKVTMSEHMIQSAMLAEQNHSSKSLICACLLHDYGHFIIDDPVFLVSKSLDGKHENVAFNFFKDYFKPEVTEPIKLHVLAKRYLCRNKSYWNILSEASKVSLKFQGGIMKDNEAKKFTLLRFHKNAIMLRKYDDDGKVPNIKMKKIDD
;
A
#
# COMPACT_ATOMS: atom_id res chain seq x y z
N MET A 1 2.27 19.87 16.08
CA MET A 1 1.11 19.06 15.64
C MET A 1 1.43 17.60 15.92
N LYS A 2 0.52 16.85 16.53
CA LYS A 2 0.78 15.40 16.74
C LYS A 2 0.72 14.70 15.38
N ILE A 3 1.49 13.62 15.18
CA ILE A 3 1.54 12.86 13.93
C ILE A 3 0.14 12.42 13.44
N VAL A 4 -0.75 12.08 14.37
CA VAL A 4 -2.12 11.68 14.05
C VAL A 4 -2.91 12.84 13.42
N ASP A 5 -2.79 14.07 13.95
CA ASP A 5 -3.46 15.24 13.39
C ASP A 5 -2.95 15.55 11.97
N GLU A 6 -1.65 15.34 11.74
CA GLU A 6 -1.04 15.51 10.41
C GLU A 6 -1.58 14.49 9.40
N ILE A 7 -1.68 13.23 9.81
CA ILE A 7 -2.26 12.16 9.00
C ILE A 7 -3.71 12.50 8.65
N ILE A 8 -4.55 12.78 9.65
CA ILE A 8 -5.97 13.10 9.44
C ILE A 8 -6.14 14.30 8.50
N ASN A 9 -5.40 15.38 8.74
CA ASN A 9 -5.44 16.55 7.87
C ASN A 9 -5.05 16.22 6.42
N LYS A 10 -4.01 15.40 6.23
CA LYS A 10 -3.57 15.01 4.88
C LYS A 10 -4.64 14.22 4.12
N TYR A 11 -5.33 13.30 4.81
CA TYR A 11 -6.44 12.54 4.22
C TYR A 11 -7.65 13.42 3.87
N GLN A 12 -7.96 14.39 4.71
CA GLN A 12 -9.11 15.30 4.51
C GLN A 12 -8.86 16.33 3.40
N THR A 13 -7.61 16.70 3.16
CA THR A 13 -7.24 17.74 2.19
C THR A 13 -6.76 17.20 0.85
N ASN A 14 -6.38 15.91 0.75
CA ASN A 14 -5.93 15.33 -0.50
C ASN A 14 -7.08 14.61 -1.23
N ASN A 15 -7.42 15.14 -2.42
CA ASN A 15 -8.43 14.58 -3.32
C ASN A 15 -7.81 14.03 -4.62
N ASP A 16 -6.50 13.79 -4.65
CA ASP A 16 -5.83 13.28 -5.83
C ASP A 16 -6.31 11.87 -6.16
N LEU A 17 -6.61 11.63 -7.43
CA LEU A 17 -6.95 10.29 -7.91
C LEU A 17 -5.74 9.37 -7.76
N TYR A 18 -6.00 8.15 -7.34
CA TYR A 18 -5.01 7.08 -7.39
C TYR A 18 -4.70 6.76 -8.85
N ILE A 19 -3.44 6.91 -9.25
CA ILE A 19 -3.03 6.87 -10.65
C ILE A 19 -3.48 5.57 -11.33
N GLY A 20 -4.32 5.72 -12.36
CA GLY A 20 -4.87 4.59 -13.13
C GLY A 20 -6.09 3.91 -12.51
N GLU A 21 -6.62 4.42 -11.38
CA GLU A 21 -7.79 3.89 -10.69
C GLU A 21 -8.95 4.92 -10.65
N LYS A 22 -10.14 4.48 -10.21
CA LYS A 22 -11.36 5.32 -10.15
C LYS A 22 -11.70 5.79 -8.73
N VAL A 23 -10.73 5.73 -7.82
CA VAL A 23 -10.84 6.17 -6.43
C VAL A 23 -9.72 7.16 -6.13
N THR A 24 -9.90 8.00 -5.12
CA THR A 24 -8.81 8.83 -4.61
C THR A 24 -7.81 7.99 -3.82
N MET A 25 -6.61 8.50 -3.62
CA MET A 25 -5.59 7.84 -2.78
C MET A 25 -6.10 7.64 -1.33
N SER A 26 -6.81 8.65 -0.79
CA SER A 26 -7.41 8.56 0.55
C SER A 26 -8.49 7.48 0.60
N GLU A 27 -9.40 7.43 -0.38
CA GLU A 27 -10.44 6.40 -0.47
C GLU A 27 -9.85 5.00 -0.55
N HIS A 28 -8.83 4.79 -1.37
CA HIS A 28 -8.12 3.52 -1.51
C HIS A 28 -7.56 3.02 -0.17
N MET A 29 -6.83 3.86 0.54
CA MET A 29 -6.21 3.47 1.81
C MET A 29 -7.27 3.21 2.90
N ILE A 30 -8.35 4.02 2.97
CA ILE A 30 -9.46 3.79 3.91
C ILE A 30 -10.16 2.46 3.58
N GLN A 31 -10.43 2.16 2.31
CA GLN A 31 -11.04 0.89 1.91
C GLN A 31 -10.16 -0.30 2.29
N SER A 32 -8.85 -0.21 2.07
CA SER A 32 -7.90 -1.26 2.46
C SER A 32 -7.93 -1.52 3.97
N ALA A 33 -8.03 -0.47 4.78
CA ALA A 33 -8.17 -0.59 6.24
C ALA A 33 -9.53 -1.18 6.66
N MET A 34 -10.63 -0.76 6.01
CA MET A 34 -11.96 -1.32 6.26
C MET A 34 -12.02 -2.81 5.94
N LEU A 35 -11.40 -3.26 4.85
CA LEU A 35 -11.30 -4.68 4.51
C LEU A 35 -10.52 -5.47 5.55
N ALA A 36 -9.41 -4.92 6.03
CA ALA A 36 -8.63 -5.53 7.11
C ALA A 36 -9.43 -5.65 8.41
N GLU A 37 -10.22 -4.63 8.76
CA GLU A 37 -11.10 -4.63 9.94
C GLU A 37 -12.22 -5.65 9.80
N GLN A 38 -12.91 -5.69 8.67
CA GLN A 38 -13.98 -6.67 8.38
C GLN A 38 -13.49 -8.11 8.46
N ASN A 39 -12.22 -8.36 8.14
CA ASN A 39 -11.59 -9.66 8.26
C ASN A 39 -10.93 -9.90 9.64
N HIS A 40 -11.27 -9.11 10.65
CA HIS A 40 -10.78 -9.24 12.02
C HIS A 40 -9.26 -9.25 12.15
N SER A 41 -8.57 -8.51 11.27
CA SER A 41 -7.12 -8.33 11.34
C SER A 41 -6.69 -7.62 12.63
N SER A 42 -5.42 -7.77 13.01
CA SER A 42 -4.88 -7.05 14.16
C SER A 42 -4.94 -5.53 13.95
N LYS A 43 -5.07 -4.76 15.01
CA LYS A 43 -5.05 -3.28 14.96
C LYS A 43 -3.82 -2.74 14.23
N SER A 44 -2.66 -3.39 14.41
CA SER A 44 -1.43 -3.01 13.70
C SER A 44 -1.54 -3.22 12.19
N LEU A 45 -2.17 -4.30 11.73
CA LEU A 45 -2.36 -4.55 10.30
C LEU A 45 -3.41 -3.60 9.70
N ILE A 46 -4.49 -3.29 10.42
CA ILE A 46 -5.49 -2.29 10.01
C ILE A 46 -4.80 -0.93 9.83
N CYS A 47 -3.99 -0.51 10.80
CA CYS A 47 -3.21 0.72 10.73
C CYS A 47 -2.21 0.69 9.56
N ALA A 48 -1.53 -0.43 9.32
CA ALA A 48 -0.63 -0.59 8.19
C ALA A 48 -1.38 -0.45 6.84
N CYS A 49 -2.58 -1.02 6.72
CA CYS A 49 -3.43 -0.86 5.53
C CYS A 49 -3.85 0.59 5.33
N LEU A 50 -4.16 1.32 6.42
CA LEU A 50 -4.51 2.73 6.35
C LEU A 50 -3.33 3.60 5.86
N LEU A 51 -2.09 3.21 6.10
CA LEU A 51 -0.91 4.05 5.89
C LEU A 51 0.02 3.57 4.76
N HIS A 52 -0.27 2.45 4.10
CA HIS A 52 0.70 1.77 3.23
C HIS A 52 1.17 2.63 2.04
N ASP A 53 0.27 3.39 1.44
CA ASP A 53 0.53 4.24 0.28
C ASP A 53 0.73 5.72 0.65
N TYR A 54 0.84 6.05 1.94
CA TYR A 54 1.06 7.42 2.41
C TYR A 54 2.31 8.08 1.80
N GLY A 55 3.28 7.27 1.38
CA GLY A 55 4.46 7.74 0.66
C GLY A 55 4.14 8.53 -0.61
N HIS A 56 3.04 8.22 -1.28
CA HIS A 56 2.57 8.98 -2.44
C HIS A 56 2.14 10.41 -2.10
N PHE A 57 1.73 10.69 -0.85
CA PHE A 57 1.44 12.05 -0.40
C PHE A 57 2.69 12.88 -0.12
N ILE A 58 3.84 12.23 0.01
CA ILE A 58 5.13 12.86 0.36
C ILE A 58 6.01 13.03 -0.88
N ILE A 59 5.88 12.13 -1.86
CA ILE A 59 6.70 12.15 -3.08
C ILE A 59 6.32 13.36 -3.94
N ASP A 60 7.32 14.14 -4.32
CA ASP A 60 7.17 15.22 -5.28
C ASP A 60 6.96 14.67 -6.69
N ASP A 61 5.96 15.21 -7.40
CA ASP A 61 5.64 14.90 -8.79
C ASP A 61 5.53 13.40 -9.13
N PRO A 62 4.56 12.66 -8.55
CA PRO A 62 4.37 11.24 -8.86
C PRO A 62 4.01 10.99 -10.33
N VAL A 63 3.39 11.97 -11.01
CA VAL A 63 3.05 11.87 -12.44
C VAL A 63 4.31 11.85 -13.30
N PHE A 64 5.30 12.68 -12.98
CA PHE A 64 6.60 12.67 -13.66
C PHE A 64 7.30 11.32 -13.49
N LEU A 65 7.32 10.77 -12.27
CA LEU A 65 7.93 9.45 -12.03
C LEU A 65 7.29 8.35 -12.88
N VAL A 66 5.96 8.31 -12.92
CA VAL A 66 5.22 7.34 -13.75
C VAL A 66 5.53 7.54 -15.24
N SER A 67 5.55 8.80 -15.74
CA SER A 67 5.86 9.11 -17.13
C SER A 67 7.27 8.67 -17.56
N LYS A 68 8.21 8.64 -16.61
CA LYS A 68 9.58 8.16 -16.80
C LYS A 68 9.78 6.69 -16.47
N SER A 69 8.72 5.96 -16.10
CA SER A 69 8.78 4.58 -15.62
C SER A 69 9.76 4.40 -14.44
N LEU A 70 9.82 5.39 -13.57
CA LEU A 70 10.65 5.37 -12.36
C LEU A 70 9.85 4.92 -11.15
N ASP A 71 10.47 4.06 -10.33
CA ASP A 71 9.93 3.65 -9.05
C ASP A 71 10.22 4.73 -7.99
N GLY A 72 9.18 5.41 -7.52
CA GLY A 72 9.28 6.39 -6.42
C GLY A 72 9.54 5.76 -5.05
N LYS A 73 9.51 4.42 -4.96
CA LYS A 73 9.70 3.65 -3.71
C LYS A 73 8.85 4.17 -2.57
N HIS A 74 7.57 4.46 -2.87
CA HIS A 74 6.61 5.04 -1.93
C HIS A 74 6.53 4.25 -0.62
N GLU A 75 6.70 2.92 -0.67
CA GLU A 75 6.73 2.03 0.49
C GLU A 75 7.91 2.35 1.43
N ASN A 76 9.07 2.71 0.88
CA ASN A 76 10.24 3.10 1.67
C ASN A 76 10.10 4.54 2.21
N VAL A 77 9.47 5.43 1.43
CA VAL A 77 9.16 6.81 1.86
C VAL A 77 8.20 6.76 3.05
N ALA A 78 7.09 6.02 2.95
CA ALA A 78 6.15 5.83 4.03
C ALA A 78 6.80 5.19 5.27
N PHE A 79 7.59 4.12 5.08
CA PHE A 79 8.33 3.49 6.17
C PHE A 79 9.24 4.47 6.90
N ASN A 80 10.05 5.25 6.17
CA ASN A 80 10.99 6.20 6.78
C ASN A 80 10.26 7.32 7.51
N PHE A 81 9.10 7.76 7.02
CA PHE A 81 8.28 8.76 7.68
C PHE A 81 7.67 8.24 8.99
N PHE A 82 7.24 6.97 9.03
CA PHE A 82 6.48 6.42 10.15
C PHE A 82 7.30 5.63 11.18
N LYS A 83 8.53 5.20 10.86
CA LYS A 83 9.33 4.27 11.71
C LYS A 83 9.59 4.77 13.14
N ASP A 84 9.61 6.09 13.34
CA ASP A 84 9.87 6.70 14.64
C ASP A 84 8.57 6.96 15.44
N TYR A 85 7.40 6.77 14.82
CA TYR A 85 6.08 7.00 15.42
C TYR A 85 5.30 5.72 15.69
N PHE A 86 5.51 4.68 14.88
CA PHE A 86 4.77 3.42 14.97
C PHE A 86 5.70 2.22 15.15
N LYS A 87 5.14 1.18 15.79
CA LYS A 87 5.87 -0.08 16.01
C LYS A 87 6.14 -0.83 14.70
N PRO A 88 7.16 -1.72 14.66
CA PRO A 88 7.48 -2.54 13.48
C PRO A 88 6.31 -3.36 12.93
N GLU A 89 5.35 -3.75 13.80
CA GLU A 89 4.12 -4.45 13.39
C GLU A 89 3.26 -3.64 12.41
N VAL A 90 3.41 -2.31 12.38
CA VAL A 90 2.75 -1.39 11.44
C VAL A 90 3.68 -1.08 10.27
N THR A 91 4.91 -0.67 10.55
CA THR A 91 5.81 -0.07 9.55
C THR A 91 6.47 -1.10 8.63
N GLU A 92 6.79 -2.30 9.13
CA GLU A 92 7.40 -3.34 8.30
C GLU A 92 6.46 -3.90 7.22
N PRO A 93 5.16 -4.20 7.49
CA PRO A 93 4.22 -4.54 6.41
C PRO A 93 4.12 -3.45 5.35
N ILE A 94 4.12 -2.16 5.72
CA ILE A 94 4.14 -1.03 4.79
C ILE A 94 5.37 -1.12 3.88
N LYS A 95 6.57 -1.25 4.46
CA LYS A 95 7.82 -1.37 3.71
C LYS A 95 7.84 -2.57 2.75
N LEU A 96 7.18 -3.64 3.11
CA LEU A 96 7.25 -4.93 2.40
C LEU A 96 6.12 -5.15 1.39
N HIS A 97 5.09 -4.28 1.30
CA HIS A 97 3.91 -4.56 0.50
C HIS A 97 4.20 -4.64 -1.02
N VAL A 98 5.16 -3.85 -1.53
CA VAL A 98 5.61 -3.95 -2.92
C VAL A 98 6.34 -5.27 -3.17
N LEU A 99 7.17 -5.74 -2.23
CA LEU A 99 7.77 -7.07 -2.31
C LEU A 99 6.70 -8.17 -2.25
N ALA A 100 5.66 -7.99 -1.44
CA ALA A 100 4.52 -8.92 -1.40
C ALA A 100 3.79 -8.99 -2.73
N LYS A 101 3.56 -7.87 -3.42
CA LYS A 101 3.03 -7.83 -4.80
C LYS A 101 3.90 -8.65 -5.75
N ARG A 102 5.20 -8.40 -5.78
CA ARG A 102 6.17 -9.12 -6.61
C ARG A 102 6.16 -10.63 -6.32
N TYR A 103 6.03 -11.01 -5.04
CA TYR A 103 5.95 -12.41 -4.61
C TYR A 103 4.66 -13.08 -5.07
N LEU A 104 3.51 -12.43 -4.85
CA LEU A 104 2.20 -12.97 -5.22
C LEU A 104 2.04 -13.13 -6.74
N CYS A 105 2.65 -12.24 -7.54
CA CYS A 105 2.64 -12.30 -9.00
C CYS A 105 3.34 -13.55 -9.58
N ARG A 106 4.03 -14.34 -8.77
CA ARG A 106 4.53 -15.68 -9.17
C ARG A 106 3.39 -16.67 -9.42
N ASN A 107 2.22 -16.40 -8.85
CA ASN A 107 1.00 -17.14 -9.11
C ASN A 107 0.25 -16.50 -10.29
N LYS A 108 0.05 -17.26 -11.36
CA LYS A 108 -0.63 -16.78 -12.57
C LYS A 108 -2.08 -16.34 -12.31
N SER A 109 -2.79 -17.00 -11.40
CA SER A 109 -4.16 -16.63 -11.04
C SER A 109 -4.20 -15.25 -10.38
N TYR A 110 -3.25 -14.97 -9.48
CA TYR A 110 -3.12 -13.66 -8.86
C TYR A 110 -2.74 -12.58 -9.89
N TRP A 111 -1.79 -12.86 -10.78
CA TRP A 111 -1.43 -11.95 -11.87
C TRP A 111 -2.65 -11.54 -12.72
N ASN A 112 -3.52 -12.50 -13.02
CA ASN A 112 -4.67 -12.25 -13.90
C ASN A 112 -5.72 -11.31 -13.30
N ILE A 113 -5.83 -11.25 -11.95
CA ILE A 113 -6.81 -10.40 -11.26
C ILE A 113 -6.28 -9.01 -10.92
N LEU A 114 -4.97 -8.75 -11.09
CA LEU A 114 -4.40 -7.43 -10.85
C LEU A 114 -4.98 -6.36 -11.79
N SER A 115 -5.19 -5.15 -11.27
CA SER A 115 -5.51 -3.99 -12.11
C SER A 115 -4.38 -3.69 -13.11
N GLU A 116 -4.72 -3.06 -14.22
CA GLU A 116 -3.70 -2.67 -15.22
C GLU A 116 -2.67 -1.70 -14.64
N ALA A 117 -3.09 -0.77 -13.77
CA ALA A 117 -2.18 0.13 -13.06
C ALA A 117 -1.15 -0.65 -12.21
N SER A 118 -1.61 -1.69 -11.48
CA SER A 118 -0.73 -2.57 -10.69
C SER A 118 0.23 -3.38 -11.56
N LYS A 119 -0.19 -3.84 -12.75
CA LYS A 119 0.67 -4.55 -13.71
C LYS A 119 1.73 -3.61 -14.31
N VAL A 120 1.35 -2.38 -14.63
CA VAL A 120 2.28 -1.38 -15.15
C VAL A 120 3.33 -1.04 -14.10
N SER A 121 2.93 -0.70 -12.87
CA SER A 121 3.86 -0.34 -11.81
C SER A 121 4.80 -1.48 -11.43
N LEU A 122 4.35 -2.74 -11.50
CA LEU A 122 5.20 -3.90 -11.23
C LEU A 122 6.45 -3.94 -12.12
N LYS A 123 6.37 -3.48 -13.37
CA LYS A 123 7.50 -3.52 -14.32
C LYS A 123 8.71 -2.73 -13.81
N PHE A 124 8.47 -1.53 -13.27
CA PHE A 124 9.55 -0.69 -12.73
C PHE A 124 9.83 -0.92 -11.24
N GLN A 125 8.97 -1.65 -10.54
CA GLN A 125 9.21 -2.11 -9.17
C GLN A 125 10.07 -3.39 -9.08
N GLY A 126 10.69 -3.83 -10.17
CA GLY A 126 11.56 -5.00 -10.23
C GLY A 126 10.91 -6.27 -10.77
N GLY A 127 9.67 -6.20 -11.27
CA GLY A 127 8.97 -7.33 -11.90
C GLY A 127 8.60 -8.46 -10.95
N ILE A 128 8.26 -9.61 -11.51
CA ILE A 128 7.93 -10.83 -10.76
C ILE A 128 9.16 -11.31 -9.99
N MET A 129 8.97 -11.65 -8.73
CA MET A 129 10.04 -12.10 -7.84
C MET A 129 10.62 -13.46 -8.29
N LYS A 130 11.96 -13.56 -8.38
CA LYS A 130 12.67 -14.80 -8.70
C LYS A 130 12.70 -15.74 -7.49
N ASP A 131 13.03 -17.02 -7.70
CA ASP A 131 13.01 -18.05 -6.65
C ASP A 131 13.90 -17.72 -5.44
N ASN A 132 15.11 -17.21 -5.69
CA ASN A 132 16.01 -16.82 -4.61
C ASN A 132 15.52 -15.60 -3.82
N GLU A 133 14.87 -14.64 -4.49
CA GLU A 133 14.24 -13.49 -3.84
C GLU A 133 13.05 -13.95 -3.01
N ALA A 134 12.21 -14.84 -3.56
CA ALA A 134 11.04 -15.39 -2.88
C ALA A 134 11.43 -16.14 -1.60
N LYS A 135 12.50 -16.96 -1.65
CA LYS A 135 13.05 -17.63 -0.46
C LYS A 135 13.47 -16.61 0.61
N LYS A 136 14.18 -15.55 0.22
CA LYS A 136 14.59 -14.49 1.16
C LYS A 136 13.40 -13.74 1.73
N PHE A 137 12.40 -13.40 0.90
CA PHE A 137 11.20 -12.70 1.33
C PHE A 137 10.42 -13.50 2.38
N THR A 138 10.23 -14.80 2.17
CA THR A 138 9.49 -15.67 3.12
C THR A 138 10.20 -15.89 4.46
N LEU A 139 11.47 -15.55 4.59
CA LEU A 139 12.22 -15.56 5.85
C LEU A 139 12.04 -14.25 6.66
N LEU A 140 11.50 -13.18 6.07
CA LEU A 140 11.28 -11.92 6.78
C LEU A 140 10.15 -12.08 7.78
N ARG A 141 10.34 -11.55 9.00
CA ARG A 141 9.38 -11.68 10.12
C ARG A 141 7.96 -11.27 9.76
N PHE A 142 7.79 -10.19 8.99
CA PHE A 142 6.50 -9.61 8.67
C PHE A 142 5.98 -9.92 7.26
N HIS A 143 6.57 -10.90 6.55
CA HIS A 143 6.16 -11.23 5.18
C HIS A 143 4.69 -11.63 5.07
N LYS A 144 4.13 -12.36 6.06
CA LYS A 144 2.71 -12.76 6.07
C LYS A 144 1.79 -11.55 6.19
N ASN A 145 2.12 -10.61 7.07
CA ASN A 145 1.36 -9.37 7.24
C ASN A 145 1.43 -8.51 5.98
N ALA A 146 2.58 -8.43 5.32
CA ALA A 146 2.72 -7.73 4.04
C ALA A 146 1.89 -8.37 2.92
N ILE A 147 1.81 -9.71 2.87
CA ILE A 147 0.95 -10.44 1.93
C ILE A 147 -0.53 -10.14 2.20
N MET A 148 -0.96 -10.11 3.46
CA MET A 148 -2.35 -9.78 3.81
C MET A 148 -2.66 -8.33 3.47
N LEU A 149 -1.79 -7.39 3.84
CA LEU A 149 -1.92 -5.98 3.46
C LEU A 149 -2.07 -5.86 1.95
N ARG A 150 -1.19 -6.52 1.17
CA ARG A 150 -1.24 -6.45 -0.29
C ARG A 150 -2.56 -6.94 -0.88
N LYS A 151 -3.19 -7.94 -0.31
CA LYS A 151 -4.51 -8.40 -0.75
C LYS A 151 -5.58 -7.33 -0.50
N TYR A 152 -5.58 -6.69 0.66
CA TYR A 152 -6.52 -5.61 0.97
C TYR A 152 -6.27 -4.37 0.10
N ASP A 153 -5.02 -4.06 -0.23
CA ASP A 153 -4.64 -3.03 -1.21
C ASP A 153 -5.24 -3.33 -2.59
N ASP A 154 -5.13 -4.57 -3.07
CA ASP A 154 -5.69 -4.94 -4.38
C ASP A 154 -7.23 -4.82 -4.44
N ASP A 155 -7.90 -5.16 -3.34
CA ASP A 155 -9.37 -5.15 -3.23
C ASP A 155 -9.94 -3.78 -2.85
N GLY A 156 -9.13 -2.86 -2.31
CA GLY A 156 -9.53 -1.54 -1.81
C GLY A 156 -9.68 -0.46 -2.89
N LYS A 157 -10.27 -0.78 -4.06
CA LYS A 157 -10.32 0.11 -5.24
C LYS A 157 -11.73 0.18 -5.86
N VAL A 158 -12.75 0.05 -5.03
CA VAL A 158 -14.14 0.04 -5.48
C VAL A 158 -14.71 1.46 -5.43
N PRO A 159 -15.11 2.06 -6.57
CA PRO A 159 -15.66 3.41 -6.58
C PRO A 159 -17.06 3.47 -5.96
N ASN A 160 -17.41 4.62 -5.38
CA ASN A 160 -18.75 4.95 -4.89
C ASN A 160 -19.29 4.03 -3.79
N ILE A 161 -18.44 3.41 -2.99
CA ILE A 161 -18.90 2.67 -1.80
C ILE A 161 -19.05 3.58 -0.59
N LYS A 162 -19.91 3.20 0.35
CA LYS A 162 -19.99 3.86 1.65
C LYS A 162 -18.74 3.55 2.47
N MET A 163 -18.02 4.57 2.87
CA MET A 163 -16.79 4.46 3.65
C MET A 163 -16.95 5.05 5.06
N LYS A 164 -16.09 4.58 5.96
CA LYS A 164 -15.83 5.25 7.23
C LYS A 164 -15.09 6.57 6.97
N LYS A 165 -15.22 7.52 7.88
CA LYS A 165 -14.34 8.69 7.88
C LYS A 165 -13.00 8.31 8.52
N ILE A 166 -11.98 9.11 8.23
CA ILE A 166 -10.63 8.87 8.76
C ILE A 166 -10.56 8.98 10.29
N ASP A 167 -11.50 9.67 10.89
CA ASP A 167 -11.62 9.90 12.34
C ASP A 167 -12.57 8.92 13.06
N ASP A 168 -13.25 8.03 12.31
CA ASP A 168 -14.05 6.93 12.84
C ASP A 168 -13.17 5.74 13.30
#